data_c5ae3290f7ecad79350db5c84bc728ac
#
_entry.id   c5ae3290f7ecad79350db5c84bc728ac
#
_cell.length_a   1.000
_cell.length_b   1.000
_cell.length_c   1.000
_cell.angle_alpha   90.00
_cell.angle_beta   90.00
_cell.angle_gamma   90.00
#
_symmetry.space_group_name_H-M   'P 1'
#
loop_
_entity.id
_entity.type
_entity.pdbx_description
1 polymer ?
#
loop_
_entity_poly.entity_id
_entity_poly.type
_entity_poly.pdbx_seq_one_letter_code
_entity_poly.pdbx_strand_id
1 'polypeptide(L)'
;NKTDLIQDTDWAEIEARVKEDARGGAGLIKSSFGAVPPSVALGLGAAAEDDLDSRPSHHDDGHEHDHDDFDSRVIHLGEMTSEAAFQQAVETIAGEFGLLRAKGFVAVTGKPRRYAMQGVGTRFQGYFDREWADAETRRTSVVCIGEHDLDWDGIHAAVSGISA
;
A
#
# COMPACT_ATOMS: atom_id res chain seq x y z
N ASN A 1 -3.98 -10.34 -8.34
CA ASN A 1 -4.92 -9.31 -7.89
C ASN A 1 -4.68 -8.00 -8.61
N LYS A 2 -5.64 -7.06 -8.51
CA LYS A 2 -5.58 -5.72 -9.13
C LYS A 2 -5.64 -5.74 -10.65
N THR A 3 -6.31 -6.73 -11.24
CA THR A 3 -6.48 -6.81 -12.70
C THR A 3 -7.37 -5.69 -13.26
N ASP A 4 -8.12 -4.99 -12.41
CA ASP A 4 -8.85 -3.76 -12.71
C ASP A 4 -7.94 -2.56 -13.07
N LEU A 5 -6.65 -2.64 -12.81
CA LEU A 5 -5.67 -1.57 -13.02
C LEU A 5 -4.84 -1.73 -14.30
N ILE A 6 -5.02 -2.83 -15.01
CA ILE A 6 -4.30 -3.14 -16.26
C ILE A 6 -5.28 -3.21 -17.42
N GLN A 7 -4.79 -2.97 -18.62
CA GLN A 7 -5.58 -3.17 -19.84
C GLN A 7 -5.56 -4.63 -20.25
N ASP A 8 -6.62 -5.10 -20.88
CA ASP A 8 -6.72 -6.50 -21.33
C ASP A 8 -5.59 -6.88 -22.31
N THR A 9 -5.07 -5.90 -23.06
CA THR A 9 -3.92 -6.07 -23.96
C THR A 9 -2.65 -6.47 -23.25
N ASP A 10 -2.45 -6.01 -22.02
CA ASP A 10 -1.20 -6.20 -21.26
C ASP A 10 -1.22 -7.50 -20.46
N TRP A 11 -2.40 -8.09 -20.34
CA TRP A 11 -2.57 -9.30 -19.53
C TRP A 11 -1.73 -10.48 -20.01
N ALA A 12 -1.64 -10.71 -21.32
CA ALA A 12 -0.91 -11.84 -21.87
C ALA A 12 0.59 -11.79 -21.53
N GLU A 13 1.18 -10.60 -21.56
CA GLU A 13 2.60 -10.39 -21.20
C GLU A 13 2.81 -10.61 -19.70
N ILE A 14 1.94 -10.03 -18.86
CA ILE A 14 1.99 -10.20 -17.40
C ILE A 14 1.83 -11.67 -17.01
N GLU A 15 0.88 -12.36 -17.64
CA GLU A 15 0.63 -13.79 -17.38
C GLU A 15 1.85 -14.65 -17.75
N ALA A 16 2.49 -14.37 -18.88
CA ALA A 16 3.69 -15.08 -19.32
C ALA A 16 4.83 -14.88 -18.31
N ARG A 17 5.07 -13.65 -17.89
CA ARG A 17 6.12 -13.31 -16.91
C ARG A 17 5.86 -13.94 -15.54
N VAL A 18 4.63 -13.84 -15.04
CA VAL A 18 4.27 -14.46 -13.75
C VAL A 18 4.42 -15.98 -13.78
N LYS A 19 4.09 -16.63 -14.93
CA LYS A 19 4.28 -18.07 -15.07
C LYS A 19 5.75 -18.50 -15.15
N GLU A 20 6.61 -17.63 -15.69
CA GLU A 20 8.06 -17.87 -15.73
C GLU A 20 8.65 -17.85 -14.30
N ASP A 21 8.23 -16.89 -13.48
CA ASP A 21 8.71 -16.72 -12.11
C ASP A 21 8.01 -17.65 -11.11
N ALA A 22 6.84 -18.18 -11.45
CA ALA A 22 6.07 -19.04 -10.56
C ALA A 22 6.67 -20.45 -10.46
N ARG A 23 6.56 -21.04 -9.28
CA ARG A 23 6.92 -22.46 -9.09
C ARG A 23 6.07 -23.35 -10.00
N GLY A 24 6.66 -24.41 -10.53
CA GLY A 24 5.95 -25.37 -11.37
C GLY A 24 4.68 -25.88 -10.71
N GLY A 25 3.57 -25.90 -11.45
CA GLY A 25 2.26 -26.33 -10.94
C GLY A 25 1.45 -25.24 -10.23
N ALA A 26 1.97 -24.03 -10.04
CA ALA A 26 1.20 -22.93 -9.46
C ALA A 26 0.06 -22.49 -10.39
N GLY A 27 -1.16 -22.45 -9.85
CA GLY A 27 -2.35 -21.93 -10.55
C GLY A 27 -2.37 -20.40 -10.52
N LEU A 28 -2.63 -19.77 -11.68
CA LEU A 28 -2.78 -18.33 -11.80
C LEU A 28 -4.25 -17.94 -11.90
N ILE A 29 -4.70 -17.05 -11.04
CA ILE A 29 -6.08 -16.57 -10.99
C ILE A 29 -6.11 -15.05 -11.05
N LYS A 30 -6.92 -14.54 -11.99
CA LYS A 30 -7.23 -13.10 -12.06
C LYS A 30 -8.13 -12.70 -10.90
N SER A 31 -7.80 -11.58 -10.25
CA SER A 31 -8.60 -11.03 -9.18
C SER A 31 -8.59 -9.51 -9.21
N SER A 32 -9.73 -8.91 -8.95
CA SER A 32 -9.91 -7.46 -8.76
C SER A 32 -10.47 -7.22 -7.37
N PHE A 33 -9.98 -6.17 -6.69
CA PHE A 33 -10.41 -5.82 -5.33
C PHE A 33 -10.34 -6.98 -4.31
N GLY A 34 -9.45 -7.95 -4.53
CA GLY A 34 -9.34 -9.13 -3.68
C GLY A 34 -10.45 -10.17 -3.85
N ALA A 35 -11.34 -10.00 -4.82
CA ALA A 35 -12.42 -10.95 -5.08
C ALA A 35 -11.89 -12.24 -5.70
N VAL A 36 -11.90 -13.31 -4.93
CA VAL A 36 -11.55 -14.67 -5.36
C VAL A 36 -12.63 -15.64 -4.89
N PRO A 37 -12.91 -16.72 -5.64
CA PRO A 37 -13.83 -17.75 -5.15
C PRO A 37 -13.34 -18.32 -3.81
N PRO A 38 -14.22 -18.57 -2.82
CA PRO A 38 -13.85 -19.15 -1.54
C PRO A 38 -13.10 -20.48 -1.67
N SER A 39 -13.42 -21.31 -2.65
CA SER A 39 -12.72 -22.57 -2.92
C SER A 39 -11.24 -22.37 -3.24
N VAL A 40 -10.91 -21.29 -3.92
CA VAL A 40 -9.52 -20.91 -4.23
C VAL A 40 -8.80 -20.37 -2.98
N ALA A 41 -9.47 -19.47 -2.26
CA ALA A 41 -8.88 -18.86 -1.05
C ALA A 41 -8.62 -19.90 0.06
N LEU A 42 -9.45 -20.94 0.13
CA LEU A 42 -9.33 -22.02 1.10
C LEU A 42 -8.46 -23.19 0.60
N GLY A 43 -7.94 -23.13 -0.63
CA GLY A 43 -7.13 -24.19 -1.21
C GLY A 43 -7.90 -25.50 -1.43
N LEU A 44 -9.22 -25.46 -1.49
CA LEU A 44 -10.04 -26.67 -1.65
C LEU A 44 -9.75 -27.36 -3.00
N GLY A 45 -9.26 -28.58 -2.92
CA GLY A 45 -8.86 -29.40 -4.07
C GLY A 45 -7.45 -29.13 -4.59
N ALA A 46 -6.64 -28.36 -3.87
CA ALA A 46 -5.26 -28.07 -4.27
C ALA A 46 -4.24 -29.15 -3.85
N ALA A 47 -4.70 -30.22 -3.15
CA ALA A 47 -3.87 -31.32 -2.65
C ALA A 47 -2.55 -30.86 -1.96
N ALA A 48 -2.61 -29.68 -1.34
CA ALA A 48 -1.43 -29.07 -0.74
C ALA A 48 -0.90 -29.87 0.45
N GLU A 49 -1.76 -30.67 1.05
CA GLU A 49 -1.45 -31.56 2.17
C GLU A 49 -0.64 -32.80 1.75
N ASP A 50 -0.69 -33.16 0.48
CA ASP A 50 -0.06 -34.38 -0.03
C ASP A 50 1.43 -34.17 -0.40
N ASP A 51 1.92 -32.91 -0.35
CA ASP A 51 3.27 -32.56 -0.82
C ASP A 51 4.01 -31.60 0.14
N LEU A 52 3.84 -31.80 1.44
CA LEU A 52 4.49 -30.97 2.46
C LEU A 52 6.00 -31.17 2.50
N ASP A 53 6.48 -32.41 2.25
CA ASP A 53 7.88 -32.79 2.39
C ASP A 53 8.78 -32.28 1.25
N SER A 54 8.20 -31.91 0.10
CA SER A 54 8.94 -31.39 -1.05
C SER A 54 9.06 -29.86 -1.08
N ARG A 55 8.44 -29.15 -0.13
CA ARG A 55 8.43 -27.69 -0.09
C ARG A 55 9.61 -27.16 0.71
N PRO A 56 10.58 -26.49 0.07
CA PRO A 56 11.63 -25.81 0.81
C PRO A 56 11.01 -24.72 1.71
N SER A 57 11.46 -24.68 2.96
CA SER A 57 11.12 -23.61 3.89
C SER A 57 11.77 -22.30 3.43
N HIS A 58 11.09 -21.17 3.57
CA HIS A 58 11.69 -19.84 3.34
C HIS A 58 12.86 -19.54 4.29
N HIS A 59 13.10 -20.38 5.28
CA HIS A 59 14.22 -20.25 6.22
C HIS A 59 15.50 -20.96 5.74
N ASP A 60 15.42 -21.77 4.66
CA ASP A 60 16.56 -22.54 4.17
C ASP A 60 17.41 -21.76 3.13
N ASP A 61 16.86 -20.74 2.52
CA ASP A 61 17.59 -19.86 1.62
C ASP A 61 18.15 -18.70 2.44
N GLY A 62 19.44 -18.80 2.79
CA GLY A 62 20.21 -17.75 3.47
C GLY A 62 20.42 -16.49 2.59
N HIS A 63 19.38 -16.04 1.92
CA HIS A 63 19.37 -14.74 1.28
C HIS A 63 19.28 -13.69 2.39
N GLU A 64 20.34 -12.94 2.57
CA GLU A 64 20.28 -11.63 3.20
C GLU A 64 19.20 -10.86 2.44
N HIS A 65 18.03 -10.70 3.07
CA HIS A 65 17.03 -9.78 2.58
C HIS A 65 17.65 -8.39 2.70
N ASP A 66 17.97 -7.79 1.58
CA ASP A 66 18.41 -6.41 1.46
C ASP A 66 17.23 -5.52 1.90
N HIS A 67 17.15 -5.30 3.23
CA HIS A 67 16.08 -4.49 3.85
C HIS A 67 16.40 -2.99 3.79
N ASP A 68 17.52 -2.62 3.18
CA ASP A 68 18.04 -1.25 3.19
C ASP A 68 17.57 -0.41 1.99
N ASP A 69 16.76 -0.97 1.08
CA ASP A 69 16.33 -0.25 -0.13
C ASP A 69 15.21 0.79 0.11
N PHE A 70 14.59 0.78 1.28
CA PHE A 70 13.42 1.62 1.55
C PHE A 70 13.53 2.36 2.88
N ASP A 71 13.23 3.65 2.82
CA ASP A 71 13.07 4.50 3.99
C ASP A 71 11.60 4.77 4.30
N SER A 72 11.34 5.04 5.56
CA SER A 72 10.03 5.52 6.00
C SER A 72 10.16 6.75 6.90
N ARG A 73 9.31 7.73 6.68
CA ARG A 73 9.25 8.97 7.48
C ARG A 73 7.84 9.24 7.95
N VAL A 74 7.72 9.65 9.20
CA VAL A 74 6.44 10.08 9.78
C VAL A 74 6.41 11.59 9.81
N ILE A 75 5.37 12.19 9.21
CA ILE A 75 5.17 13.63 9.19
C ILE A 75 3.92 13.95 10.00
N HIS A 76 4.07 14.87 10.95
CA HIS A 76 2.99 15.34 11.80
C HIS A 76 2.57 16.75 11.43
N LEU A 77 1.27 16.95 11.30
CA LEU A 77 0.65 18.22 10.94
C LEU A 77 -0.51 18.53 11.89
N GLY A 78 -0.99 19.77 11.84
CA GLY A 78 -2.23 20.17 12.51
C GLY A 78 -3.49 19.53 11.91
N GLU A 79 -4.63 20.15 12.20
CA GLU A 79 -5.90 19.80 11.55
C GLU A 79 -5.94 20.37 10.13
N MET A 80 -6.58 19.64 9.23
CA MET A 80 -6.81 20.04 7.84
C MET A 80 -8.24 20.55 7.67
N THR A 81 -8.44 21.50 6.77
CA THR A 81 -9.78 22.01 6.46
C THR A 81 -10.59 21.04 5.60
N SER A 82 -9.92 20.20 4.78
CA SER A 82 -10.56 19.26 3.86
C SER A 82 -9.72 17.99 3.70
N GLU A 83 -10.35 16.85 3.95
CA GLU A 83 -9.74 15.54 3.69
C GLU A 83 -9.43 15.31 2.22
N ALA A 84 -10.33 15.74 1.33
CA ALA A 84 -10.18 15.57 -0.11
C ALA A 84 -9.04 16.43 -0.65
N ALA A 85 -8.94 17.69 -0.23
CA ALA A 85 -7.84 18.56 -0.66
C ALA A 85 -6.50 18.07 -0.12
N PHE A 86 -6.44 17.59 1.11
CA PHE A 86 -5.24 17.00 1.67
C PHE A 86 -4.81 15.74 0.93
N GLN A 87 -5.75 14.82 0.67
CA GLN A 87 -5.47 13.61 -0.08
C GLN A 87 -4.92 13.92 -1.48
N GLN A 88 -5.55 14.85 -2.20
CA GLN A 88 -5.11 15.26 -3.53
C GLN A 88 -3.70 15.87 -3.51
N ALA A 89 -3.38 16.68 -2.50
CA ALA A 89 -2.05 17.25 -2.35
C ALA A 89 -0.99 16.17 -2.10
N VAL A 90 -1.27 15.20 -1.22
CA VAL A 90 -0.36 14.08 -0.96
C VAL A 90 -0.21 13.18 -2.18
N GLU A 91 -1.28 12.97 -2.95
CA GLU A 91 -1.25 12.24 -4.22
C GLU A 91 -0.32 12.92 -5.25
N THR A 92 -0.40 14.24 -5.37
CA THR A 92 0.49 15.03 -6.24
C THR A 92 1.94 14.89 -5.80
N ILE A 93 2.22 15.08 -4.50
CA ILE A 93 3.56 14.92 -3.92
C ILE A 93 4.09 13.51 -4.16
N ALA A 94 3.27 12.49 -3.99
CA ALA A 94 3.67 11.11 -4.24
C ALA A 94 4.11 10.89 -5.68
N GLY A 95 3.42 11.51 -6.65
CA GLY A 95 3.80 11.47 -8.07
C GLY A 95 5.08 12.25 -8.37
N GLU A 96 5.24 13.43 -7.78
CA GLU A 96 6.39 14.31 -8.04
C GLU A 96 7.69 13.75 -7.45
N PHE A 97 7.64 13.18 -6.25
CA PHE A 97 8.81 12.67 -5.53
C PHE A 97 9.01 11.15 -5.66
N GLY A 98 8.11 10.42 -6.30
CA GLY A 98 8.24 8.98 -6.45
C GLY A 98 7.95 8.18 -5.18
N LEU A 99 7.07 8.66 -4.28
CA LEU A 99 6.69 7.91 -3.09
C LEU A 99 6.01 6.60 -3.49
N LEU A 100 6.46 5.51 -2.90
CA LEU A 100 5.89 4.18 -3.14
C LEU A 100 4.59 3.97 -2.36
N ARG A 101 4.52 4.51 -1.15
CA ARG A 101 3.35 4.38 -0.29
C ARG A 101 3.23 5.55 0.67
N ALA A 102 1.99 5.97 0.91
CA ALA A 102 1.69 6.84 2.04
C ALA A 102 0.42 6.35 2.74
N LYS A 103 0.41 6.42 4.07
CA LYS A 103 -0.76 6.09 4.89
C LYS A 103 -0.78 6.91 6.16
N GLY A 104 -1.98 7.16 6.68
CA GLY A 104 -2.09 7.90 7.92
C GLY A 104 -3.51 8.22 8.32
N PHE A 105 -3.59 9.03 9.36
CA PHE A 105 -4.85 9.57 9.84
C PHE A 105 -4.82 11.09 9.74
N VAL A 106 -5.88 11.64 9.18
CA VAL A 106 -6.05 13.08 9.01
C VAL A 106 -7.07 13.59 10.02
N ALA A 107 -6.68 14.58 10.79
CA ALA A 107 -7.58 15.35 11.62
C ALA A 107 -8.23 16.44 10.75
N VAL A 108 -9.53 16.36 10.58
CA VAL A 108 -10.28 17.32 9.77
C VAL A 108 -11.09 18.25 10.68
N THR A 109 -10.92 19.55 10.48
CA THR A 109 -11.60 20.57 11.29
C THR A 109 -13.12 20.36 11.27
N GLY A 110 -13.73 20.36 12.46
CA GLY A 110 -15.16 20.18 12.61
C GLY A 110 -15.69 18.76 12.39
N LYS A 111 -14.83 17.78 12.10
CA LYS A 111 -15.23 16.37 12.00
C LYS A 111 -14.82 15.59 13.24
N PRO A 112 -15.74 14.89 13.94
CA PRO A 112 -15.40 14.14 15.15
C PRO A 112 -14.57 12.87 14.84
N ARG A 113 -14.67 12.36 13.63
CA ARG A 113 -13.96 11.16 13.19
C ARG A 113 -12.66 11.50 12.51
N ARG A 114 -11.67 10.64 12.68
CA ARG A 114 -10.42 10.71 11.92
C ARG A 114 -10.63 10.16 10.52
N TYR A 115 -9.99 10.77 9.54
CA TYR A 115 -9.99 10.28 8.18
C TYR A 115 -8.77 9.37 7.97
N ALA A 116 -9.01 8.08 7.76
CA ALA A 116 -7.97 7.13 7.42
C ALA A 116 -7.66 7.24 5.93
N MET A 117 -6.42 7.52 5.58
CA MET A 117 -5.93 7.66 4.21
C MET A 117 -4.84 6.64 3.94
N GLN A 118 -4.85 6.05 2.76
CA GLN A 118 -3.77 5.19 2.27
C GLN A 118 -3.63 5.28 0.76
N GLY A 119 -2.40 5.17 0.29
CA GLY A 119 -2.08 5.19 -1.14
C GLY A 119 -0.87 4.33 -1.48
N VAL A 120 -0.81 3.93 -2.74
CA VAL A 120 0.33 3.27 -3.37
C VAL A 120 0.61 4.00 -4.68
N GLY A 121 1.82 4.54 -4.81
CA GLY A 121 2.12 5.51 -5.86
C GLY A 121 1.15 6.68 -5.79
N THR A 122 0.53 7.02 -6.91
CA THR A 122 -0.44 8.11 -7.02
C THR A 122 -1.90 7.69 -6.78
N ARG A 123 -2.16 6.48 -6.31
CA ARG A 123 -3.51 5.97 -6.10
C ARG A 123 -3.86 5.98 -4.64
N PHE A 124 -4.67 6.93 -4.24
CA PHE A 124 -5.10 7.11 -2.87
C PHE A 124 -6.58 6.80 -2.69
N GLN A 125 -6.91 6.35 -1.50
CA GLN A 125 -8.26 6.17 -1.02
C GLN A 125 -8.32 6.48 0.46
N GLY A 126 -9.49 6.90 0.93
CA GLY A 126 -9.68 7.16 2.34
C GLY A 126 -11.14 7.09 2.74
N TYR A 127 -11.36 7.02 4.02
CA TYR A 127 -12.69 6.96 4.63
C TYR A 127 -12.65 7.48 6.06
N PHE A 128 -13.77 7.96 6.57
CA PHE A 128 -13.90 8.27 7.98
C PHE A 128 -14.00 6.98 8.79
N ASP A 129 -12.99 6.76 9.62
CA ASP A 129 -12.84 5.58 10.50
C ASP A 129 -13.69 5.75 11.78
N ARG A 130 -13.07 5.82 12.92
CA ARG A 130 -13.68 6.02 14.22
C ARG A 130 -13.47 7.45 14.75
N GLU A 131 -14.15 7.78 15.80
CA GLU A 131 -13.86 8.99 16.56
C GLU A 131 -12.48 8.92 17.22
N TRP A 132 -11.90 10.09 17.47
CA TRP A 132 -10.66 10.19 18.25
C TRP A 132 -10.94 9.74 19.69
N ALA A 133 -10.07 8.92 20.26
CA ALA A 133 -10.18 8.58 21.66
C ALA A 133 -9.66 9.72 22.55
N ASP A 134 -10.16 9.83 23.77
CA ASP A 134 -9.79 10.90 24.70
C ASP A 134 -8.27 10.99 24.97
N ALA A 135 -7.57 9.87 24.90
CA ALA A 135 -6.13 9.79 25.07
C ALA A 135 -5.32 10.05 23.78
N GLU A 136 -5.99 10.18 22.63
CA GLU A 136 -5.32 10.44 21.36
C GLU A 136 -5.10 11.93 21.12
N THR A 137 -3.90 12.30 20.72
CA THR A 137 -3.67 13.65 20.24
C THR A 137 -4.30 13.83 18.87
N ARG A 138 -5.29 14.73 18.79
CA ARG A 138 -5.97 15.07 17.55
C ARG A 138 -5.02 15.84 16.63
N ARG A 139 -4.41 15.16 15.68
CA ARG A 139 -3.49 15.72 14.69
C ARG A 139 -3.44 14.85 13.44
N THR A 140 -3.06 15.44 12.32
CA THR A 140 -2.74 14.70 11.10
C THR A 140 -1.36 14.03 11.25
N SER A 141 -1.28 12.76 10.89
CA SER A 141 -0.03 11.99 10.90
C SER A 141 0.03 11.11 9.66
N VAL A 142 1.04 11.30 8.82
CA VAL A 142 1.23 10.55 7.59
C VAL A 142 2.58 9.86 7.63
N VAL A 143 2.61 8.58 7.35
CA VAL A 143 3.82 7.80 7.10
C VAL A 143 4.04 7.75 5.60
N CYS A 144 5.16 8.26 5.14
CA CYS A 144 5.61 8.17 3.75
C CYS A 144 6.69 7.10 3.65
N ILE A 145 6.63 6.27 2.62
CA ILE A 145 7.57 5.18 2.35
C ILE A 145 8.03 5.34 0.91
N GLY A 146 9.33 5.26 0.69
CA GLY A 146 9.94 5.36 -0.62
C GLY A 146 11.33 4.76 -0.66
N GLU A 147 12.00 4.85 -1.78
CA GLU A 147 13.39 4.41 -1.92
C GLU A 147 14.32 5.28 -1.06
N HIS A 148 15.46 4.74 -0.70
CA HIS A 148 16.41 5.39 0.22
C HIS A 148 16.93 6.73 -0.31
N ASP A 149 17.13 6.85 -1.61
CA ASP A 149 17.74 7.99 -2.29
C ASP A 149 16.75 9.11 -2.67
N LEU A 150 15.49 9.04 -2.22
CA LEU A 150 14.52 10.11 -2.46
C LEU A 150 14.91 11.40 -1.73
N ASP A 151 14.48 12.53 -2.29
CA ASP A 151 14.57 13.84 -1.62
C ASP A 151 13.61 13.95 -0.41
N TRP A 152 14.01 13.28 0.67
CA TRP A 152 13.21 13.23 1.90
C TRP A 152 13.00 14.61 2.55
N ASP A 153 13.93 15.53 2.38
CA ASP A 153 13.78 16.89 2.91
C ASP A 153 12.74 17.66 2.07
N GLY A 154 12.77 17.51 0.74
CA GLY A 154 11.78 18.05 -0.16
C GLY A 154 10.38 17.48 0.11
N ILE A 155 10.27 16.17 0.29
CA ILE A 155 9.00 15.50 0.63
C ILE A 155 8.44 16.03 1.96
N HIS A 156 9.31 16.13 2.99
CA HIS A 156 8.89 16.65 4.28
C HIS A 156 8.41 18.10 4.18
N ALA A 157 9.14 18.94 3.45
CA ALA A 157 8.77 20.34 3.23
C ALA A 157 7.45 20.46 2.46
N ALA A 158 7.27 19.67 1.38
CA ALA A 158 6.05 19.67 0.56
C ALA A 158 4.82 19.24 1.37
N VAL A 159 4.90 18.13 2.12
CA VAL A 159 3.78 17.66 2.95
C VAL A 159 3.49 18.63 4.09
N SER A 160 4.53 19.18 4.73
CA SER A 160 4.38 20.16 5.82
C SER A 160 3.83 21.51 5.32
N GLY A 161 4.02 21.81 4.05
CA GLY A 161 3.49 23.02 3.39
C GLY A 161 2.00 22.93 3.01
N ILE A 162 1.36 21.74 3.14
CA ILE A 162 -0.07 21.63 2.88
C ILE A 162 -0.82 22.41 3.96
N SER A 163 -1.42 23.52 3.56
CA SER A 163 -2.11 24.43 4.47
C SER A 163 -3.38 23.80 5.02
N ALA A 164 -3.66 24.09 6.29
CA ALA A 164 -4.90 23.77 6.96
C ALA A 164 -6.10 24.56 6.40
#